data_f604e6bed0b9156f0b2428d63d4eb1ac
#
_entry.id   f604e6bed0b9156f0b2428d63d4eb1ac
#
_cell.length_a   1.000
_cell.length_b   1.000
_cell.length_c   1.000
_cell.angle_alpha   90.00
_cell.angle_beta   90.00
_cell.angle_gamma   90.00
#
_symmetry.space_group_name_H-M   'P 1'
#
loop_
_entity.id
_entity.type
_entity.pdbx_description
1 polymer ?
#
loop_
_entity_poly.entity_id
_entity_poly.type
_entity_poly.pdbx_seq_one_letter_code
_entity_poly.pdbx_strand_id
1 'polypeptide(L)'
;MTDTDGQEVPDELWELWAQFPGLTQSEFWKTYVTRLQAGRDIHVAITAASETGVGKTMLAFVLAMLGDVNGWTVEQATLDPAEYAYLYDERDLCDRHQGRDERIPLREFERCAACTYELPPGSWLIGDEWEQAVDSRRATSKENVEASHQVATKRYRQIMGVYTLPSKSWMDNRFGDDAVDYWIQVHETEFGEAKGEADVYRVKVNEHRGGSYTKHVEKITWPNLQHHAEYQRLTRLKKKRMEGNIQKTYVHKDEFEEAKKNFWNKATKKSRYHLVKAMAEYGISQTDIAEITQVAEHVEGISQQRVSQLVNTDSFEDAYQG
;
A
#
# COMPACT_ATOMS: atom_id res chain seq x y z
N MET A 1 -26.75 11.67 14.22
CA MET A 1 -26.62 12.23 12.87
C MET A 1 -25.45 13.19 12.97
N THR A 2 -24.29 12.79 12.56
CA THR A 2 -23.12 13.69 12.44
C THR A 2 -23.37 14.52 11.20
N ASP A 3 -23.45 15.86 11.38
CA ASP A 3 -23.45 16.81 10.28
C ASP A 3 -22.14 16.58 9.49
N THR A 4 -22.24 15.86 8.40
CA THR A 4 -21.17 15.78 7.42
C THR A 4 -21.30 17.01 6.54
N ASP A 5 -20.78 18.13 7.00
CA ASP A 5 -20.69 19.33 6.19
C ASP A 5 -19.81 18.98 4.97
N GLY A 6 -20.38 19.18 3.77
CA GLY A 6 -19.66 19.01 2.51
C GLY A 6 -18.50 20.00 2.45
N GLN A 7 -17.47 19.65 1.66
CA GLN A 7 -16.30 20.51 1.50
C GLN A 7 -16.60 21.61 0.45
N GLU A 8 -16.27 22.85 0.81
CA GLU A 8 -16.25 23.94 -0.16
C GLU A 8 -15.02 23.84 -1.07
N VAL A 9 -15.21 24.15 -2.32
CA VAL A 9 -14.12 24.22 -3.31
C VAL A 9 -13.47 25.60 -3.19
N PRO A 10 -12.17 25.70 -2.87
CA PRO A 10 -11.45 26.97 -2.85
C PRO A 10 -11.51 27.72 -4.19
N ASP A 11 -11.58 29.05 -4.15
CA ASP A 11 -11.67 29.90 -5.35
C ASP A 11 -10.48 29.68 -6.30
N GLU A 12 -9.29 29.46 -5.77
CA GLU A 12 -8.08 29.19 -6.54
C GLU A 12 -8.21 27.91 -7.39
N LEU A 13 -8.96 26.92 -6.91
CA LEU A 13 -9.23 25.71 -7.69
C LEU A 13 -10.21 25.97 -8.83
N TRP A 14 -11.19 26.81 -8.67
CA TRP A 14 -12.08 27.19 -9.78
C TRP A 14 -11.31 27.85 -10.91
N GLU A 15 -10.37 28.76 -10.60
CA GLU A 15 -9.49 29.39 -11.60
C GLU A 15 -8.58 28.35 -12.27
N LEU A 16 -8.03 27.42 -11.51
CA LEU A 16 -7.21 26.34 -12.05
C LEU A 16 -8.03 25.41 -12.96
N TRP A 17 -9.23 25.03 -12.55
CA TRP A 17 -10.11 24.16 -13.33
C TRP A 17 -10.54 24.76 -14.67
N ALA A 18 -10.72 26.08 -14.73
CA ALA A 18 -11.03 26.76 -15.96
C ALA A 18 -9.96 26.59 -17.05
N GLN A 19 -8.73 26.24 -16.67
CA GLN A 19 -7.62 26.00 -17.61
C GLN A 19 -7.67 24.60 -18.24
N PHE A 20 -8.46 23.67 -17.67
CA PHE A 20 -8.51 22.26 -18.10
C PHE A 20 -9.94 21.80 -18.46
N PRO A 21 -10.64 22.49 -19.37
CA PRO A 21 -12.07 22.26 -19.62
C PRO A 21 -12.39 20.84 -20.12
N GLY A 22 -11.45 20.17 -20.80
CA GLY A 22 -11.63 18.80 -21.29
C GLY A 22 -11.81 17.75 -20.18
N LEU A 23 -11.42 18.07 -18.94
CA LEU A 23 -11.66 17.26 -17.75
C LEU A 23 -12.71 17.92 -16.84
N THR A 24 -12.51 19.19 -16.49
CA THR A 24 -13.26 19.83 -15.41
C THR A 24 -14.68 20.27 -15.79
N GLN A 25 -15.01 20.31 -17.08
CA GLN A 25 -16.38 20.50 -17.57
C GLN A 25 -17.13 19.18 -17.85
N SER A 26 -16.49 18.03 -17.66
CA SER A 26 -17.08 16.71 -17.88
C SER A 26 -18.18 16.38 -16.86
N GLU A 27 -19.06 15.45 -17.20
CA GLU A 27 -20.10 14.94 -16.29
C GLU A 27 -19.49 14.17 -15.11
N PHE A 28 -18.36 13.51 -15.35
CA PHE A 28 -17.57 12.88 -14.29
C PHE A 28 -17.13 13.91 -13.25
N TRP A 29 -16.53 15.03 -13.71
CA TRP A 29 -16.04 16.08 -12.81
C TRP A 29 -17.17 16.79 -12.07
N LYS A 30 -18.26 17.09 -12.73
CA LYS A 30 -19.47 17.64 -12.10
C LYS A 30 -20.02 16.70 -11.02
N THR A 31 -20.00 15.40 -11.28
CA THR A 31 -20.41 14.41 -10.28
C THR A 31 -19.43 14.40 -9.08
N TYR A 32 -18.13 14.50 -9.34
CA TYR A 32 -17.13 14.63 -8.30
C TYR A 32 -17.42 15.84 -7.41
N VAL A 33 -17.56 17.04 -7.99
CA VAL A 33 -17.83 18.28 -7.24
C VAL A 33 -19.14 18.17 -6.43
N THR A 34 -20.20 17.63 -7.03
CA THR A 34 -21.47 17.43 -6.35
C THR A 34 -21.34 16.49 -5.15
N ARG A 35 -20.55 15.42 -5.29
CA ARG A 35 -20.31 14.47 -4.20
C ARG A 35 -19.46 15.09 -3.09
N LEU A 36 -18.41 15.81 -3.45
CA LEU A 36 -17.55 16.54 -2.51
C LEU A 36 -18.38 17.51 -1.66
N GLN A 37 -19.21 18.34 -2.29
CA GLN A 37 -20.12 19.28 -1.62
C GLN A 37 -21.20 18.58 -0.78
N ALA A 38 -21.55 17.35 -1.12
CA ALA A 38 -22.50 16.53 -0.36
C ALA A 38 -21.80 15.66 0.72
N GLY A 39 -20.52 15.88 1.01
CA GLY A 39 -19.76 15.12 1.98
C GLY A 39 -19.57 13.65 1.59
N ARG A 40 -19.41 13.36 0.30
CA ARG A 40 -19.24 12.00 -0.23
C ARG A 40 -17.92 11.83 -0.94
N ASP A 41 -17.35 10.65 -0.83
CA ASP A 41 -16.16 10.22 -1.56
C ASP A 41 -16.45 9.85 -3.02
N ILE A 42 -15.39 9.66 -3.79
CA ILE A 42 -15.40 9.04 -5.11
C ILE A 42 -14.16 8.18 -5.29
N HIS A 43 -14.35 6.98 -5.84
CA HIS A 43 -13.27 6.05 -6.13
C HIS A 43 -13.23 5.71 -7.62
N VAL A 44 -12.03 5.80 -8.21
CA VAL A 44 -11.80 5.69 -9.65
C VAL A 44 -10.76 4.63 -9.94
N ALA A 45 -11.05 3.66 -10.79
CA ALA A 45 -10.08 2.74 -11.35
C ALA A 45 -9.66 3.18 -12.76
N ILE A 46 -8.36 3.26 -13.02
CA ILE A 46 -7.79 3.62 -14.33
C ILE A 46 -7.09 2.42 -14.93
N THR A 47 -7.50 2.07 -16.15
CA THR A 47 -6.89 0.99 -16.94
C THR A 47 -6.49 1.47 -18.33
N ALA A 48 -5.78 0.64 -19.09
CA ALA A 48 -5.49 0.88 -20.50
C ALA A 48 -5.67 -0.42 -21.30
N ALA A 49 -5.71 -0.30 -22.61
CA ALA A 49 -5.76 -1.45 -23.51
C ALA A 49 -4.40 -2.17 -23.57
N SER A 50 -3.30 -1.44 -23.45
CA SER A 50 -1.93 -1.97 -23.36
C SER A 50 -1.36 -1.84 -21.94
N GLU A 51 -0.30 -2.61 -21.64
CA GLU A 51 0.20 -2.79 -20.28
C GLU A 51 1.04 -1.62 -19.75
N THR A 52 1.76 -0.87 -20.58
CA THR A 52 2.78 0.10 -20.13
C THR A 52 2.80 1.42 -20.89
N GLY A 53 3.17 2.50 -20.18
CA GLY A 53 3.56 3.78 -20.80
C GLY A 53 2.43 4.69 -21.28
N VAL A 54 1.17 4.29 -21.18
CA VAL A 54 0.00 4.95 -21.82
C VAL A 54 -0.63 6.11 -21.03
N GLY A 55 -0.01 6.51 -19.91
CA GLY A 55 -0.48 7.71 -19.19
C GLY A 55 -1.45 7.45 -18.03
N LYS A 56 -1.65 6.20 -17.58
CA LYS A 56 -2.50 5.88 -16.40
C LYS A 56 -2.08 6.66 -15.15
N THR A 57 -0.80 6.57 -14.78
CA THR A 57 -0.25 7.30 -13.63
C THR A 57 -0.33 8.82 -13.81
N MET A 58 -0.19 9.33 -15.06
CA MET A 58 -0.38 10.74 -15.36
C MET A 58 -1.81 11.18 -15.11
N LEU A 59 -2.79 10.42 -15.59
CA LEU A 59 -4.20 10.74 -15.35
C LEU A 59 -4.53 10.66 -13.85
N ALA A 60 -4.05 9.65 -13.14
CA ALA A 60 -4.23 9.55 -11.69
C ALA A 60 -3.67 10.78 -10.96
N PHE A 61 -2.47 11.21 -11.35
CA PHE A 61 -1.83 12.42 -10.83
C PHE A 61 -2.66 13.68 -11.14
N VAL A 62 -3.14 13.83 -12.37
CA VAL A 62 -3.96 14.99 -12.77
C VAL A 62 -5.26 15.05 -11.99
N LEU A 63 -5.96 13.92 -11.83
CA LEU A 63 -7.18 13.83 -11.03
C LEU A 63 -6.93 14.24 -9.57
N ALA A 64 -5.88 13.72 -8.97
CA ALA A 64 -5.53 14.02 -7.59
C ALA A 64 -5.08 15.47 -7.40
N MET A 65 -4.21 15.97 -8.28
CA MET A 65 -3.68 17.34 -8.20
C MET A 65 -4.79 18.41 -8.39
N LEU A 66 -5.71 18.18 -9.34
CA LEU A 66 -6.81 19.11 -9.57
C LEU A 66 -7.95 18.93 -8.58
N GLY A 67 -8.16 17.73 -8.07
CA GLY A 67 -9.29 17.39 -7.23
C GLY A 67 -9.06 17.59 -5.73
N ASP A 68 -7.83 17.51 -5.25
CA ASP A 68 -7.54 17.64 -3.82
C ASP A 68 -7.72 19.07 -3.33
N VAL A 69 -8.79 19.33 -2.61
CA VAL A 69 -9.09 20.68 -2.09
C VAL A 69 -8.12 21.12 -0.98
N ASN A 70 -7.32 20.21 -0.45
CA ASN A 70 -6.30 20.47 0.55
C ASN A 70 -4.90 20.65 -0.05
N GLY A 71 -4.79 20.55 -1.39
CA GLY A 71 -3.54 20.58 -2.14
C GLY A 71 -2.78 19.25 -2.08
N TRP A 72 -2.85 18.48 -3.14
CA TRP A 72 -2.24 17.16 -3.25
C TRP A 72 -0.70 17.21 -3.23
N THR A 73 -0.10 16.22 -2.56
CA THR A 73 1.36 16.00 -2.57
C THR A 73 1.68 14.52 -2.82
N VAL A 74 2.92 14.25 -3.21
CA VAL A 74 3.38 12.89 -3.55
C VAL A 74 3.29 11.90 -2.37
N GLU A 75 3.24 12.39 -1.16
CA GLU A 75 3.06 11.59 0.05
C GLU A 75 1.68 10.89 0.09
N GLN A 76 0.73 11.39 -0.72
CA GLN A 76 -0.61 10.80 -0.89
C GLN A 76 -0.65 9.76 -2.02
N ALA A 77 0.52 9.31 -2.49
CA ALA A 77 0.63 8.25 -3.49
C ALA A 77 1.44 7.07 -2.97
N THR A 78 1.00 5.86 -3.28
CA THR A 78 1.70 4.64 -2.92
C THR A 78 1.57 3.54 -3.98
N LEU A 79 2.58 2.67 -4.03
CA LEU A 79 2.59 1.41 -4.77
C LEU A 79 2.31 0.22 -3.82
N ASP A 80 2.21 0.45 -2.51
CA ASP A 80 2.08 -0.59 -1.51
C ASP A 80 0.69 -0.54 -0.84
N PRO A 81 -0.10 -1.62 -0.92
CA PRO A 81 -1.39 -1.71 -0.26
C PRO A 81 -1.34 -1.48 1.25
N ALA A 82 -0.28 -1.93 1.91
CA ALA A 82 -0.11 -1.73 3.35
C ALA A 82 0.11 -0.24 3.67
N GLU A 83 0.92 0.47 2.86
CA GLU A 83 1.04 1.93 2.97
C GLU A 83 -0.29 2.62 2.70
N TYR A 84 -1.07 2.15 1.72
CA TYR A 84 -2.36 2.74 1.40
C TYR A 84 -3.34 2.62 2.55
N ALA A 85 -3.43 1.45 3.18
CA ALA A 85 -4.24 1.24 4.38
C ALA A 85 -3.85 2.22 5.50
N TYR A 86 -2.55 2.48 5.63
CA TYR A 86 -1.99 3.40 6.59
C TYR A 86 -2.34 4.89 6.33
N LEU A 87 -2.51 5.29 5.06
CA LEU A 87 -2.95 6.64 4.69
C LEU A 87 -4.38 6.95 5.19
N TYR A 88 -5.19 5.92 5.42
CA TYR A 88 -6.53 6.05 5.97
C TYR A 88 -6.57 6.09 7.50
N ASP A 89 -5.48 5.78 8.19
CA ASP A 89 -5.47 5.77 9.65
C ASP A 89 -5.37 7.19 10.20
N GLU A 90 -6.09 7.45 11.31
CA GLU A 90 -6.02 8.69 12.05
C GLU A 90 -4.65 8.82 12.74
N ARG A 91 -4.05 10.00 12.63
CA ARG A 91 -2.79 10.30 13.29
C ARG A 91 -2.72 11.72 13.79
N ASP A 92 -2.52 11.87 15.08
CA ASP A 92 -2.18 13.15 15.69
C ASP A 92 -0.66 13.40 15.58
N LEU A 93 -0.28 14.66 15.40
CA LEU A 93 1.12 15.06 15.45
C LEU A 93 1.64 15.05 16.88
N CYS A 94 2.73 14.36 17.15
CA CYS A 94 3.41 14.43 18.42
C CYS A 94 4.09 15.81 18.62
N ASP A 95 4.43 16.16 19.85
CA ASP A 95 5.06 17.45 20.21
C ASP A 95 6.29 17.81 19.35
N ARG A 96 7.04 16.79 18.87
CA ARG A 96 8.20 17.01 17.99
C ARG A 96 7.82 17.51 16.60
N HIS A 97 6.63 17.17 16.11
CA HIS A 97 6.14 17.48 14.78
C HIS A 97 5.06 18.54 14.76
N GLN A 98 4.55 18.94 15.92
CA GLN A 98 3.66 20.09 16.06
C GLN A 98 4.39 21.39 15.68
N GLY A 99 3.71 22.25 14.93
CA GLY A 99 4.22 23.57 14.54
C GLY A 99 5.16 23.58 13.33
N ARG A 100 5.31 22.49 12.60
CA ARG A 100 5.95 22.51 11.29
C ARG A 100 4.92 22.91 10.23
N ASP A 101 5.16 24.03 9.53
CA ASP A 101 4.35 24.48 8.38
C ASP A 101 4.53 23.57 7.15
N GLU A 102 5.54 22.72 7.13
CA GLU A 102 5.82 21.77 6.05
C GLU A 102 5.09 20.45 6.33
N ARG A 103 4.43 19.92 5.30
CA ARG A 103 3.86 18.58 5.34
C ARG A 103 4.96 17.56 5.60
N ILE A 104 4.79 16.80 6.67
CA ILE A 104 5.78 15.81 7.08
C ILE A 104 5.64 14.59 6.14
N PRO A 105 6.72 14.16 5.46
CA PRO A 105 6.67 12.99 4.61
C PRO A 105 6.23 11.75 5.38
N LEU A 106 5.37 10.92 4.78
CA LEU A 106 4.86 9.69 5.40
C LEU A 106 5.95 8.83 6.04
N ARG A 107 7.13 8.76 5.40
CA ARG A 107 8.29 8.02 5.91
C ARG A 107 8.86 8.54 7.22
N GLU A 108 8.67 9.82 7.54
CA GLU A 108 9.03 10.35 8.85
C GLU A 108 8.03 9.88 9.91
N PHE A 109 6.75 9.72 9.54
CA PHE A 109 5.73 9.17 10.42
C PHE A 109 5.96 7.68 10.71
N GLU A 110 6.34 6.87 9.73
CA GLU A 110 6.67 5.44 9.93
C GLU A 110 7.74 5.22 11.01
N ARG A 111 8.59 6.21 11.23
CA ARG A 111 9.66 6.18 12.24
C ARG A 111 9.26 6.80 13.58
N CYS A 112 8.11 7.46 13.63
CA CYS A 112 7.62 8.12 14.83
C CYS A 112 6.39 7.40 15.38
N ALA A 113 6.59 6.45 16.28
CA ALA A 113 5.51 5.70 16.95
C ALA A 113 4.52 6.59 17.73
N ALA A 114 4.83 7.86 17.93
CA ALA A 114 4.00 8.82 18.66
C ALA A 114 3.15 9.73 17.76
N CYS A 115 3.31 9.63 16.41
CA CYS A 115 2.50 10.42 15.48
C CYS A 115 1.33 9.60 14.93
N THR A 116 0.16 10.22 14.91
CA THR A 116 -1.00 9.76 14.15
C THR A 116 -1.34 10.80 13.08
N TYR A 117 -1.73 10.36 11.89
CA TYR A 117 -1.99 11.23 10.74
C TYR A 117 -3.42 11.06 10.26
N GLU A 118 -4.11 12.14 10.06
CA GLU A 118 -5.43 12.17 9.46
C GLU A 118 -5.38 13.00 8.18
N LEU A 119 -5.75 12.39 7.06
CA LEU A 119 -5.99 13.15 5.83
C LEU A 119 -7.32 13.89 5.98
N PRO A 120 -7.34 15.21 5.76
CA PRO A 120 -8.58 15.96 5.84
C PRO A 120 -9.57 15.52 4.76
N PRO A 121 -10.89 15.65 5.00
CA PRO A 121 -11.91 15.39 3.99
C PRO A 121 -11.64 16.15 2.69
N GLY A 122 -11.92 15.52 1.55
CA GLY A 122 -11.63 16.07 0.23
C GLY A 122 -10.22 15.82 -0.29
N SER A 123 -9.37 15.13 0.49
CA SER A 123 -8.05 14.69 0.01
C SER A 123 -8.16 13.55 -0.99
N TRP A 124 -7.17 13.48 -1.91
CA TRP A 124 -7.05 12.41 -2.90
C TRP A 124 -5.88 11.49 -2.59
N LEU A 125 -6.12 10.18 -2.68
CA LEU A 125 -5.11 9.13 -2.58
C LEU A 125 -4.87 8.49 -3.94
N ILE A 126 -3.60 8.25 -4.28
CA ILE A 126 -3.22 7.49 -5.47
C ILE A 126 -2.69 6.11 -5.03
N GLY A 127 -3.38 5.04 -5.46
CA GLY A 127 -2.87 3.68 -5.47
C GLY A 127 -2.35 3.35 -6.87
N ASP A 128 -1.04 3.45 -7.09
CA ASP A 128 -0.43 3.13 -8.38
C ASP A 128 -0.02 1.66 -8.42
N GLU A 129 -0.20 0.99 -9.57
CA GLU A 129 0.02 -0.46 -9.73
C GLU A 129 -0.79 -1.31 -8.72
N TRP A 130 -2.06 -0.96 -8.57
CA TRP A 130 -2.95 -1.49 -7.53
C TRP A 130 -3.26 -2.99 -7.69
N GLU A 131 -2.92 -3.60 -8.82
CA GLU A 131 -3.00 -5.05 -9.03
C GLU A 131 -2.21 -5.85 -7.98
N GLN A 132 -1.20 -5.26 -7.38
CA GLN A 132 -0.46 -5.90 -6.29
C GLN A 132 -1.32 -6.04 -5.03
N ALA A 133 -2.31 -5.16 -4.86
CA ALA A 133 -3.23 -5.14 -3.73
C ALA A 133 -4.50 -5.98 -3.96
N VAL A 134 -4.99 -6.02 -5.20
CA VAL A 134 -6.30 -6.57 -5.55
C VAL A 134 -6.21 -7.63 -6.63
N ASP A 135 -5.08 -8.36 -6.72
CA ASP A 135 -4.91 -9.46 -7.66
C ASP A 135 -6.02 -10.48 -7.52
N SER A 136 -6.84 -10.58 -8.56
CA SER A 136 -7.96 -11.54 -8.64
C SER A 136 -7.53 -12.99 -8.42
N ARG A 137 -6.26 -13.32 -8.72
CA ARG A 137 -5.67 -14.64 -8.48
C ARG A 137 -5.38 -14.91 -7.01
N ARG A 138 -5.31 -13.86 -6.18
CA ARG A 138 -5.10 -13.91 -4.74
C ARG A 138 -6.29 -13.34 -3.96
N ALA A 139 -7.48 -13.37 -4.56
CA ALA A 139 -8.71 -12.77 -4.01
C ALA A 139 -9.03 -13.19 -2.56
N THR A 140 -8.53 -14.34 -2.12
CA THR A 140 -8.70 -14.85 -0.75
C THR A 140 -7.51 -14.54 0.16
N SER A 141 -6.46 -13.85 -0.32
CA SER A 141 -5.36 -13.45 0.56
C SER A 141 -5.85 -12.44 1.62
N LYS A 142 -5.28 -12.51 2.81
CA LYS A 142 -5.64 -11.61 3.91
C LYS A 142 -5.45 -10.14 3.51
N GLU A 143 -4.37 -9.86 2.81
CA GLU A 143 -4.01 -8.51 2.34
C GLU A 143 -5.03 -7.94 1.35
N ASN A 144 -5.49 -8.75 0.37
CA ASN A 144 -6.50 -8.31 -0.61
C ASN A 144 -7.85 -8.04 0.05
N VAL A 145 -8.25 -8.91 0.98
CA VAL A 145 -9.50 -8.72 1.74
C VAL A 145 -9.40 -7.47 2.59
N GLU A 146 -8.27 -7.24 3.25
CA GLU A 146 -8.05 -6.10 4.11
C GLU A 146 -8.01 -4.78 3.31
N ALA A 147 -7.33 -4.73 2.16
CA ALA A 147 -7.30 -3.57 1.28
C ALA A 147 -8.70 -3.21 0.77
N SER A 148 -9.49 -4.18 0.32
CA SER A 148 -10.87 -3.96 -0.12
C SER A 148 -11.77 -3.46 1.02
N HIS A 149 -11.63 -4.04 2.21
CA HIS A 149 -12.34 -3.58 3.41
C HIS A 149 -11.95 -2.17 3.83
N GLN A 150 -10.68 -1.81 3.76
CA GLN A 150 -10.19 -0.46 4.08
C GLN A 150 -10.86 0.58 3.18
N VAL A 151 -10.88 0.36 1.87
CA VAL A 151 -11.55 1.26 0.93
C VAL A 151 -13.05 1.33 1.20
N ALA A 152 -13.73 0.20 1.37
CA ALA A 152 -15.18 0.15 1.54
C ALA A 152 -15.67 0.71 2.88
N THR A 153 -14.93 0.47 3.98
CA THR A 153 -15.37 0.86 5.34
C THR A 153 -15.00 2.30 5.71
N LYS A 154 -14.01 2.90 5.05
CA LYS A 154 -13.54 4.26 5.38
C LYS A 154 -14.08 5.35 4.44
N ARG A 155 -15.09 5.03 3.63
CA ARG A 155 -15.79 5.99 2.73
C ARG A 155 -16.41 7.16 3.47
N TYR A 156 -16.78 6.99 4.74
CA TYR A 156 -17.33 8.07 5.56
C TYR A 156 -16.35 9.23 5.83
N ARG A 157 -15.05 9.04 5.56
CA ARG A 157 -14.02 10.08 5.74
C ARG A 157 -13.92 11.07 4.59
N GLN A 158 -14.71 10.90 3.54
CA GLN A 158 -14.70 11.76 2.35
C GLN A 158 -13.33 11.85 1.68
N ILE A 159 -12.57 10.74 1.70
CA ILE A 159 -11.28 10.62 1.02
C ILE A 159 -11.49 10.02 -0.35
N MET A 160 -11.02 10.71 -1.39
CA MET A 160 -11.11 10.26 -2.76
C MET A 160 -9.99 9.25 -3.07
N GLY A 161 -10.28 8.26 -3.90
CA GLY A 161 -9.29 7.25 -4.29
C GLY A 161 -9.16 7.13 -5.81
N VAL A 162 -7.92 7.07 -6.30
CA VAL A 162 -7.66 6.71 -7.69
C VAL A 162 -6.63 5.59 -7.79
N TYR A 163 -6.98 4.55 -8.55
CA TYR A 163 -6.23 3.30 -8.62
C TYR A 163 -5.84 3.00 -10.04
N THR A 164 -4.55 2.79 -10.31
CA THR A 164 -4.12 2.36 -11.63
C THR A 164 -3.95 0.85 -11.69
N LEU A 165 -4.41 0.24 -12.78
CA LEU A 165 -4.37 -1.20 -13.02
C LEU A 165 -3.95 -1.48 -14.47
N PRO A 166 -3.34 -2.63 -14.78
CA PRO A 166 -3.01 -2.99 -16.16
C PRO A 166 -4.26 -3.12 -17.03
N SER A 167 -5.28 -3.84 -16.55
CA SER A 167 -6.56 -4.00 -17.23
C SER A 167 -7.68 -4.26 -16.23
N LYS A 168 -8.94 -4.17 -16.69
CA LYS A 168 -10.11 -4.44 -15.85
C LYS A 168 -10.14 -5.86 -15.29
N SER A 169 -9.57 -6.83 -16.00
CA SER A 169 -9.53 -8.25 -15.58
C SER A 169 -8.65 -8.51 -14.34
N TRP A 170 -7.79 -7.55 -13.97
CA TRP A 170 -6.98 -7.65 -12.76
C TRP A 170 -7.75 -7.26 -11.49
N MET A 171 -8.88 -6.54 -11.63
CA MET A 171 -9.70 -6.21 -10.47
C MET A 171 -10.39 -7.45 -9.91
N ASP A 172 -10.25 -7.68 -8.62
CA ASP A 172 -11.16 -8.56 -7.87
C ASP A 172 -12.58 -8.00 -7.98
N ASN A 173 -13.57 -8.86 -8.17
CA ASN A 173 -14.98 -8.46 -8.28
C ASN A 173 -15.45 -7.64 -7.08
N ARG A 174 -14.96 -7.95 -5.86
CA ARG A 174 -15.30 -7.19 -4.65
C ARG A 174 -14.83 -5.76 -4.72
N PHE A 175 -13.57 -5.56 -5.17
CA PHE A 175 -13.03 -4.20 -5.32
C PHE A 175 -13.73 -3.46 -6.46
N GLY A 176 -13.94 -4.12 -7.60
CA GLY A 176 -14.58 -3.51 -8.76
C GLY A 176 -16.08 -3.21 -8.55
N ASP A 177 -16.79 -4.07 -7.82
CA ASP A 177 -18.23 -3.97 -7.63
C ASP A 177 -18.60 -3.04 -6.47
N ASP A 178 -17.84 -3.09 -5.37
CA ASP A 178 -18.22 -2.46 -4.11
C ASP A 178 -17.43 -1.19 -3.81
N ALA A 179 -16.18 -1.07 -4.31
CA ALA A 179 -15.27 0.00 -3.94
C ALA A 179 -15.11 1.08 -5.02
N VAL A 180 -15.39 0.79 -6.29
CA VAL A 180 -15.14 1.70 -7.42
C VAL A 180 -16.44 2.29 -7.97
N ASP A 181 -16.50 3.62 -8.06
CA ASP A 181 -17.64 4.34 -8.64
C ASP A 181 -17.50 4.55 -10.15
N TYR A 182 -16.27 4.76 -10.62
CA TYR A 182 -15.94 5.00 -12.03
C TYR A 182 -14.76 4.16 -12.48
N TRP A 183 -14.88 3.63 -13.69
CA TRP A 183 -13.78 3.03 -14.42
C TRP A 183 -13.42 3.93 -15.59
N ILE A 184 -12.14 4.28 -15.72
CA ILE A 184 -11.62 5.12 -16.81
C ILE A 184 -10.63 4.29 -17.62
N GLN A 185 -10.87 4.22 -18.93
CA GLN A 185 -10.00 3.50 -19.87
C GLN A 185 -9.20 4.49 -20.69
N VAL A 186 -7.90 4.54 -20.46
CA VAL A 186 -6.98 5.42 -21.17
C VAL A 186 -6.75 4.94 -22.60
N HIS A 187 -6.77 5.86 -23.55
CA HIS A 187 -6.48 5.61 -24.94
C HIS A 187 -4.98 5.76 -25.23
N GLU A 188 -4.51 4.96 -26.15
CA GLU A 188 -3.16 5.00 -26.67
C GLU A 188 -3.17 5.29 -28.19
N THR A 189 -2.05 5.77 -28.72
CA THR A 189 -1.80 5.83 -30.15
C THR A 189 -1.53 4.42 -30.69
N GLU A 190 -1.53 4.27 -32.02
CA GLU A 190 -1.14 3.02 -32.69
C GLU A 190 0.29 2.56 -32.32
N PHE A 191 1.11 3.46 -31.78
CA PHE A 191 2.48 3.21 -31.35
C PHE A 191 2.62 2.99 -29.84
N GLY A 192 1.50 2.88 -29.09
CA GLY A 192 1.50 2.67 -27.64
C GLY A 192 1.81 3.92 -26.81
N GLU A 193 1.77 5.11 -27.40
CA GLU A 193 2.01 6.36 -26.69
C GLU A 193 0.73 6.89 -26.03
N ALA A 194 0.87 7.63 -24.93
CA ALA A 194 -0.24 8.27 -24.25
C ALA A 194 -0.92 9.32 -25.13
N LYS A 195 -2.21 9.16 -25.39
CA LYS A 195 -3.01 10.06 -26.21
C LYS A 195 -3.54 11.29 -25.45
N GLY A 196 -3.51 11.22 -24.12
CA GLY A 196 -4.12 12.24 -23.25
C GLY A 196 -5.66 12.24 -23.33
N GLU A 197 -6.25 11.10 -23.72
CA GLU A 197 -7.68 10.87 -23.83
C GLU A 197 -8.09 9.58 -23.14
N ALA A 198 -9.29 9.54 -22.56
CA ALA A 198 -9.85 8.35 -21.97
C ALA A 198 -11.38 8.30 -22.09
N ASP A 199 -11.92 7.09 -22.13
CA ASP A 199 -13.35 6.85 -21.96
C ASP A 199 -13.68 6.65 -20.47
N VAL A 200 -14.72 7.35 -20.02
CA VAL A 200 -15.23 7.26 -18.65
C VAL A 200 -16.46 6.36 -18.61
N TYR A 201 -16.45 5.41 -17.71
CA TYR A 201 -17.56 4.51 -17.45
C TYR A 201 -17.99 4.62 -16.00
N ARG A 202 -19.30 4.74 -15.77
CA ARG A 202 -19.87 4.63 -14.43
C ARG A 202 -20.10 3.17 -14.10
N VAL A 203 -19.65 2.74 -12.94
CA VAL A 203 -19.94 1.41 -12.38
C VAL A 203 -21.31 1.44 -11.74
N LYS A 204 -22.14 0.47 -12.03
CA LYS A 204 -23.50 0.31 -11.49
C LYS A 204 -23.72 -1.11 -11.05
N VAL A 205 -24.34 -1.28 -9.89
CA VAL A 205 -24.76 -2.59 -9.38
C VAL A 205 -26.05 -3.02 -10.09
N ASN A 206 -26.12 -4.28 -10.48
CA ASN A 206 -27.33 -4.87 -11.03
C ASN A 206 -28.20 -5.43 -9.89
N GLU A 207 -29.22 -4.68 -9.50
CA GLU A 207 -30.08 -5.02 -8.36
C GLU A 207 -30.84 -6.34 -8.56
N HIS A 208 -31.05 -6.83 -9.82
CA HIS A 208 -31.83 -8.01 -10.10
C HIS A 208 -31.01 -9.29 -10.25
N ARG A 209 -29.74 -9.18 -10.70
CA ARG A 209 -28.92 -10.35 -11.05
C ARG A 209 -27.66 -10.49 -10.18
N GLY A 210 -27.41 -9.51 -9.32
CA GLY A 210 -26.13 -9.37 -8.64
C GLY A 210 -25.00 -8.98 -9.62
N GLY A 211 -23.86 -8.60 -9.06
CA GLY A 211 -22.70 -8.12 -9.82
C GLY A 211 -22.86 -6.70 -10.36
N SER A 212 -21.79 -6.19 -10.97
CA SER A 212 -21.77 -4.84 -11.53
C SER A 212 -21.75 -4.86 -13.06
N TYR A 213 -22.16 -3.74 -13.64
CA TYR A 213 -21.98 -3.44 -15.05
C TYR A 213 -21.46 -2.01 -15.21
N THR A 214 -20.82 -1.75 -16.35
CA THR A 214 -20.30 -0.41 -16.66
C THR A 214 -21.16 0.25 -17.74
N LYS A 215 -21.47 1.53 -17.54
CA LYS A 215 -22.14 2.37 -18.53
C LYS A 215 -21.18 3.45 -18.99
N HIS A 216 -20.91 3.52 -20.30
CA HIS A 216 -20.15 4.62 -20.89
C HIS A 216 -20.87 5.95 -20.60
N VAL A 217 -20.11 6.93 -20.14
CA VAL A 217 -20.58 8.28 -19.82
C VAL A 217 -20.14 9.26 -20.89
N GLU A 218 -18.81 9.39 -21.06
CA GLU A 218 -18.20 10.38 -21.93
C GLU A 218 -16.73 10.07 -22.20
N LYS A 219 -16.12 10.89 -23.04
CA LYS A 219 -14.68 10.95 -23.24
C LYS A 219 -14.12 12.19 -22.56
N ILE A 220 -13.00 12.05 -21.89
CA ILE A 220 -12.26 13.14 -21.26
C ILE A 220 -10.88 13.29 -21.86
N THR A 221 -10.31 14.50 -21.72
CA THR A 221 -8.92 14.82 -22.06
C THR A 221 -8.25 15.51 -20.90
N TRP A 222 -6.95 15.33 -20.75
CA TRP A 222 -6.17 15.93 -19.66
C TRP A 222 -4.84 16.50 -20.14
N PRO A 223 -4.27 17.47 -19.39
CA PRO A 223 -3.00 18.08 -19.74
C PRO A 223 -1.82 17.14 -19.52
N ASN A 224 -0.76 17.33 -20.28
CA ASN A 224 0.52 16.70 -20.03
C ASN A 224 1.28 17.48 -18.95
N LEU A 225 1.38 16.91 -17.75
CA LEU A 225 2.06 17.49 -16.58
C LEU A 225 3.40 16.81 -16.28
N GLN A 226 4.08 16.21 -17.26
CA GLN A 226 5.37 15.54 -17.06
C GLN A 226 6.44 16.42 -16.43
N HIS A 227 6.37 17.73 -16.64
CA HIS A 227 7.31 18.70 -16.08
C HIS A 227 6.93 19.22 -14.68
N HIS A 228 5.76 18.83 -14.17
CA HIS A 228 5.33 19.25 -12.84
C HIS A 228 6.22 18.60 -11.76
N ALA A 229 6.65 19.39 -10.77
CA ALA A 229 7.61 18.94 -9.75
C ALA A 229 7.13 17.69 -8.98
N GLU A 230 5.87 17.67 -8.56
CA GLU A 230 5.27 16.53 -7.83
C GLU A 230 5.15 15.28 -8.71
N TYR A 231 4.84 15.42 -10.01
CA TYR A 231 4.84 14.28 -10.92
C TYR A 231 6.24 13.68 -11.09
N GLN A 232 7.26 14.53 -11.18
CA GLN A 232 8.65 14.07 -11.24
C GLN A 232 9.08 13.39 -9.93
N ARG A 233 8.60 13.88 -8.78
CA ARG A 233 8.82 13.22 -7.48
C ARG A 233 8.14 11.84 -7.45
N LEU A 234 6.87 11.74 -7.88
CA LEU A 234 6.13 10.49 -7.99
C LEU A 234 6.87 9.47 -8.89
N THR A 235 7.31 9.91 -10.06
CA THR A 235 8.06 9.06 -11.00
C THR A 235 9.38 8.56 -10.39
N ARG A 236 10.12 9.42 -9.68
CA ARG A 236 11.35 9.02 -8.97
C ARG A 236 11.09 8.02 -7.85
N LEU A 237 10.00 8.21 -7.08
CA LEU A 237 9.61 7.26 -6.03
C LEU A 237 9.24 5.91 -6.63
N LYS A 238 8.44 5.92 -7.71
CA LYS A 238 8.09 4.69 -8.45
C LYS A 238 9.34 3.95 -8.91
N LYS A 239 10.26 4.64 -9.58
CA LYS A 239 11.51 4.05 -10.04
C LYS A 239 12.34 3.45 -8.89
N LYS A 240 12.51 4.20 -7.80
CA LYS A 240 13.25 3.73 -6.62
C LYS A 240 12.62 2.48 -5.98
N ARG A 241 11.27 2.40 -5.94
CA ARG A 241 10.56 1.22 -5.41
C ARG A 241 10.69 0.01 -6.33
N MET A 242 10.57 0.22 -7.64
CA MET A 242 10.77 -0.86 -8.60
C MET A 242 12.20 -1.42 -8.50
N GLU A 243 13.22 -0.59 -8.42
CA GLU A 243 14.61 -1.00 -8.21
C GLU A 243 14.80 -1.72 -6.87
N GLY A 244 14.19 -1.22 -5.79
CA GLY A 244 14.22 -1.85 -4.47
C GLY A 244 13.47 -3.18 -4.39
N ASN A 245 12.36 -3.33 -5.12
CA ASN A 245 11.59 -4.57 -5.20
C ASN A 245 12.31 -5.62 -6.05
N ILE A 246 13.01 -5.24 -7.12
CA ILE A 246 13.84 -6.18 -7.89
C ILE A 246 14.89 -6.83 -6.98
N GLN A 247 15.48 -6.09 -6.05
CA GLN A 247 16.41 -6.65 -5.07
C GLN A 247 15.72 -7.52 -4.00
N LYS A 248 14.43 -7.31 -3.71
CA LYS A 248 13.68 -8.06 -2.70
C LYS A 248 12.90 -9.27 -3.26
N THR A 249 12.53 -9.24 -4.53
CA THR A 249 11.56 -10.20 -5.11
C THR A 249 12.21 -11.45 -5.69
N TYR A 250 13.52 -11.45 -5.93
CA TYR A 250 14.27 -12.60 -6.43
C TYR A 250 15.27 -13.13 -5.40
N VAL A 251 14.77 -13.47 -4.20
CA VAL A 251 15.43 -14.51 -3.42
C VAL A 251 14.98 -15.84 -4.05
N HIS A 252 15.89 -16.57 -4.66
CA HIS A 252 15.61 -17.91 -5.15
C HIS A 252 14.92 -18.71 -4.04
N LYS A 253 13.88 -19.48 -4.38
CA LYS A 253 13.16 -20.31 -3.37
C LYS A 253 14.13 -21.14 -2.54
N ASP A 254 15.18 -21.62 -3.19
CA ASP A 254 16.24 -22.41 -2.54
C ASP A 254 17.05 -21.58 -1.54
N GLU A 255 17.38 -20.32 -1.87
CA GLU A 255 18.07 -19.38 -0.96
C GLU A 255 17.19 -19.00 0.23
N PHE A 256 15.88 -18.83 0.01
CA PHE A 256 14.92 -18.56 1.08
C PHE A 256 14.78 -19.77 2.04
N GLU A 257 14.63 -20.98 1.49
CA GLU A 257 14.55 -22.19 2.30
C GLU A 257 15.87 -22.47 3.04
N GLU A 258 17.01 -22.19 2.42
CA GLU A 258 18.32 -22.27 3.06
C GLU A 258 18.48 -21.22 4.18
N ALA A 259 18.12 -19.96 3.92
CA ALA A 259 18.14 -18.90 4.93
C ALA A 259 17.22 -19.22 6.11
N LYS A 260 16.02 -19.74 5.84
CA LYS A 260 15.06 -20.19 6.86
C LYS A 260 15.63 -21.35 7.68
N LYS A 261 16.21 -22.35 7.04
CA LYS A 261 16.87 -23.47 7.70
C LYS A 261 18.04 -23.01 8.57
N ASN A 262 18.86 -22.09 8.07
CA ASN A 262 19.98 -21.51 8.82
C ASN A 262 19.49 -20.69 10.02
N PHE A 263 18.41 -19.92 9.85
CA PHE A 263 17.79 -19.19 10.96
C PHE A 263 17.27 -20.13 12.06
N TRP A 264 16.52 -21.18 11.68
CA TRP A 264 16.00 -22.16 12.62
C TRP A 264 17.12 -22.91 13.36
N ASN A 265 18.17 -23.32 12.61
CA ASN A 265 19.33 -23.98 13.21
C ASN A 265 20.04 -23.07 14.22
N LYS A 266 20.21 -21.78 13.88
CA LYS A 266 20.83 -20.80 14.79
C LYS A 266 19.96 -20.54 16.03
N ALA A 267 18.65 -20.40 15.85
CA ALA A 267 17.69 -20.19 16.95
C ALA A 267 17.67 -21.42 17.92
N THR A 268 17.61 -22.61 17.34
CA THR A 268 17.65 -23.85 18.12
C THR A 268 18.96 -23.99 18.92
N LYS A 269 20.11 -23.72 18.26
CA LYS A 269 21.42 -23.75 18.94
C LYS A 269 21.50 -22.72 20.07
N LYS A 270 20.97 -21.50 19.83
CA LYS A 270 20.95 -20.44 20.85
C LYS A 270 20.07 -20.80 22.04
N SER A 271 18.87 -21.30 21.78
CA SER A 271 17.97 -21.76 22.86
C SER A 271 18.60 -22.88 23.68
N ARG A 272 19.22 -23.86 23.04
CA ARG A 272 19.95 -24.95 23.69
C ARG A 272 21.11 -24.45 24.57
N TYR A 273 21.91 -23.50 24.06
CA TYR A 273 22.99 -22.90 24.82
C TYR A 273 22.49 -22.26 26.11
N HIS A 274 21.47 -21.43 26.05
CA HIS A 274 20.91 -20.78 27.23
C HIS A 274 20.27 -21.77 28.21
N LEU A 275 19.60 -22.80 27.71
CA LEU A 275 19.00 -23.85 28.56
C LEU A 275 20.08 -24.62 29.32
N VAL A 276 21.14 -25.04 28.65
CA VAL A 276 22.26 -25.77 29.29
C VAL A 276 22.95 -24.88 30.33
N LYS A 277 23.18 -23.62 30.04
CA LYS A 277 23.74 -22.64 31.00
C LYS A 277 22.85 -22.50 32.22
N ALA A 278 21.55 -22.28 32.01
CA ALA A 278 20.61 -22.17 33.14
C ALA A 278 20.58 -23.42 34.01
N MET A 279 20.52 -24.62 33.41
CA MET A 279 20.56 -25.88 34.17
C MET A 279 21.83 -26.01 35.00
N ALA A 280 22.99 -25.65 34.45
CA ALA A 280 24.26 -25.69 35.17
C ALA A 280 24.30 -24.67 36.31
N GLU A 281 23.79 -23.46 36.12
CA GLU A 281 23.64 -22.42 37.15
C GLU A 281 22.73 -22.86 38.31
N TYR A 282 21.70 -23.68 38.02
CA TYR A 282 20.85 -24.31 39.03
C TYR A 282 21.51 -25.50 39.74
N GLY A 283 22.76 -25.81 39.39
CA GLY A 283 23.51 -26.89 40.06
C GLY A 283 23.24 -28.30 39.53
N ILE A 284 22.58 -28.46 38.38
CA ILE A 284 22.37 -29.73 37.72
C ILE A 284 23.71 -30.21 37.14
N SER A 285 24.06 -31.49 37.40
CA SER A 285 25.34 -32.03 36.93
C SER A 285 25.38 -32.12 35.39
N GLN A 286 26.57 -31.99 34.80
CA GLN A 286 26.75 -32.05 33.33
C GLN A 286 26.28 -33.40 32.75
N THR A 287 26.34 -34.47 33.53
CA THR A 287 25.84 -35.79 33.16
C THR A 287 24.32 -35.79 33.09
N ASP A 288 23.68 -35.27 34.15
CA ASP A 288 22.20 -35.18 34.18
C ASP A 288 21.66 -34.26 33.09
N ILE A 289 22.34 -33.13 32.81
CA ILE A 289 21.98 -32.24 31.70
C ILE A 289 22.05 -33.00 30.37
N ALA A 290 23.07 -33.81 30.14
CA ALA A 290 23.19 -34.60 28.92
C ALA A 290 22.04 -35.61 28.80
N GLU A 291 21.69 -36.31 29.89
CA GLU A 291 20.57 -37.26 29.94
C GLU A 291 19.23 -36.57 29.71
N ILE A 292 18.97 -35.41 30.34
CA ILE A 292 17.76 -34.63 30.16
C ILE A 292 17.59 -34.23 28.69
N THR A 293 18.66 -33.78 28.03
CA THR A 293 18.59 -33.38 26.61
C THR A 293 18.34 -34.54 25.65
N GLN A 294 18.69 -35.79 26.03
CA GLN A 294 18.41 -36.97 25.23
C GLN A 294 16.94 -37.43 25.31
N VAL A 295 16.26 -37.13 26.42
CA VAL A 295 14.88 -37.54 26.67
C VAL A 295 13.87 -36.45 26.26
N ALA A 296 14.31 -35.21 26.16
CA ALA A 296 13.43 -34.06 25.79
C ALA A 296 12.97 -34.15 24.32
N GLU A 297 11.70 -34.36 24.12
CA GLU A 297 11.06 -34.28 22.79
C GLU A 297 11.37 -32.94 22.17
N HIS A 298 11.87 -32.73 21.08
CA HIS A 298 12.22 -31.47 20.39
C HIS A 298 13.61 -30.90 20.68
N VAL A 299 14.42 -31.52 21.48
CA VAL A 299 15.83 -31.15 21.68
C VAL A 299 16.71 -32.26 21.13
N GLU A 300 17.55 -32.00 20.14
CA GLU A 300 18.60 -32.97 19.78
C GLU A 300 19.48 -33.26 21.00
N GLY A 301 19.57 -34.50 21.40
CA GLY A 301 20.42 -34.94 22.52
C GLY A 301 21.87 -34.52 22.30
N ILE A 302 22.50 -33.99 23.33
CA ILE A 302 23.92 -33.60 23.31
C ILE A 302 24.72 -34.45 24.24
N SER A 303 25.97 -34.74 23.90
CA SER A 303 26.87 -35.49 24.72
C SER A 303 27.34 -34.70 25.94
N GLN A 304 27.72 -35.39 27.03
CA GLN A 304 28.29 -34.75 28.21
C GLN A 304 29.50 -33.86 27.86
N GLN A 305 30.34 -34.27 26.90
CA GLN A 305 31.47 -33.49 26.44
C GLN A 305 31.00 -32.17 25.85
N ARG A 306 29.92 -32.18 25.07
CA ARG A 306 29.34 -30.94 24.47
C ARG A 306 28.67 -30.05 25.52
N VAL A 307 28.02 -30.65 26.53
CA VAL A 307 27.52 -29.93 27.72
C VAL A 307 28.65 -29.20 28.41
N SER A 308 29.76 -29.87 28.67
CA SER A 308 30.95 -29.27 29.29
C SER A 308 31.50 -28.10 28.50
N GLN A 309 31.58 -28.21 27.17
CA GLN A 309 32.00 -27.11 26.32
C GLN A 309 31.03 -25.91 26.42
N LEU A 310 29.72 -26.14 26.34
CA LEU A 310 28.72 -25.06 26.41
C LEU A 310 28.72 -24.34 27.76
N VAL A 311 28.87 -25.10 28.86
CA VAL A 311 28.94 -24.55 30.24
C VAL A 311 30.19 -23.68 30.44
N ASN A 312 31.32 -24.07 29.88
CA ASN A 312 32.59 -23.38 30.05
C ASN A 312 32.87 -22.26 29.03
N THR A 313 31.94 -21.99 28.12
CA THR A 313 32.09 -20.94 27.11
C THR A 313 31.29 -19.70 27.53
N ASP A 314 31.90 -18.50 27.46
CA ASP A 314 31.29 -17.28 27.98
C ASP A 314 30.19 -16.69 27.06
N SER A 315 30.28 -16.95 25.75
CA SER A 315 29.29 -16.47 24.80
C SER A 315 28.76 -17.55 23.87
N PHE A 316 27.54 -17.33 23.31
CA PHE A 316 26.98 -18.24 22.31
C PHE A 316 27.84 -18.29 21.05
N GLU A 317 28.36 -17.15 20.64
CA GLU A 317 29.20 -16.99 19.43
C GLU A 317 30.45 -17.88 19.57
N ASP A 318 31.14 -17.84 20.71
CA ASP A 318 32.34 -18.66 20.96
C ASP A 318 32.02 -20.15 21.02
N ALA A 319 30.85 -20.51 21.54
CA ALA A 319 30.42 -21.90 21.66
C ALA A 319 30.14 -22.57 20.28
N TYR A 320 29.91 -21.80 19.22
CA TYR A 320 29.51 -22.27 17.89
C TYR A 320 30.35 -21.73 16.73
N GLN A 321 31.51 -21.09 17.00
CA GLN A 321 32.49 -20.67 15.99
C GLN A 321 33.55 -21.73 15.67
N GLY A 322 33.27 -22.99 15.93
CA GLY A 322 34.14 -24.14 15.64
C GLY A 322 33.61 -24.98 14.48
#